data_5e50922dc83d6cb8692292e9a5c4df5b
#
_entry.id   5e50922dc83d6cb8692292e9a5c4df5b
#
_cell.length_a   1.000
_cell.length_b   1.000
_cell.length_c   1.000
_cell.angle_alpha   90.00
_cell.angle_beta   90.00
_cell.angle_gamma   90.00
#
_symmetry.space_group_name_H-M   'P 1'
#
loop_
_entity.id
_entity.type
_entity.pdbx_description
1 polymer ?
#
loop_
_entity_poly.entity_id
_entity_poly.type
_entity_poly.pdbx_seq_one_letter_code
_entity_poly.pdbx_strand_id
1 'polypeptide(L)'
;MFIKSKGFTLIELLAVIVILAIIAVIATPIITGIIEDTKKESFKRSAEGVVEATKFDIADKMTDSGYTYTLSDGKIVNLNENVKISNSKGMNGSIKYNKDGEVSYAIYNDKWCVIKEGNDVTLSNNIDKCVIVNPYKEEILNGTYPVLDEKMIAITYTEAGIPKVADESSEWYSYASRKWANAVVLVNNPSKTYNVGDEIEESDIAAYFVWIPRYEYTLKGNFGVNGESKTNPGYVDIRFTKVSEESNGTASYTEGNPTNYRTQDAFKFGEENLSGIWVGKFETTGTADNPTIKPGITSLRKQNVSTQFETAKKIGINNSLSLETSMMKNSEWNAVAILSQSLYGRCPSDSTCLEVALNNNTNFITGSATAGSTYNSEEGVKASTTMNITGVYDMNGGASEWVMGVLLDSDGKPRSGYNISINSGFNGKLEDGTEKTDGLALPERKYYDSFTITGENTKVDLMTGCNGGKCYGTVEFGGWYDDGSYSINPANPWLRRGGYYGNGARAGLWFFEGSDGGADGFISFRAVIRGA
;
A
#
# COMPACT_ATOMS: atom_id res chain seq x y z
N MET A 1 -20.05 32.27 86.88
CA MET A 1 -18.67 32.02 86.42
C MET A 1 -18.69 32.17 84.90
N PHE A 2 -18.27 33.36 84.39
CA PHE A 2 -18.24 33.61 82.96
C PHE A 2 -16.97 33.05 82.36
N ILE A 3 -17.06 32.03 81.56
CA ILE A 3 -15.94 31.56 80.76
C ILE A 3 -15.66 32.57 79.65
N LYS A 4 -14.55 33.34 79.79
CA LYS A 4 -14.09 34.17 78.67
C LYS A 4 -13.59 33.28 77.55
N SER A 5 -14.34 33.19 76.48
CA SER A 5 -13.83 32.57 75.25
C SER A 5 -12.70 33.46 74.72
N LYS A 6 -11.51 32.90 74.64
CA LYS A 6 -10.37 33.55 73.97
C LYS A 6 -10.70 33.51 72.48
N GLY A 7 -10.89 34.70 71.87
CA GLY A 7 -11.00 34.84 70.43
C GLY A 7 -9.67 34.54 69.77
N PHE A 8 -9.75 33.91 68.57
CA PHE A 8 -8.56 33.65 67.75
C PHE A 8 -7.87 34.98 67.38
N THR A 9 -6.56 35.01 67.45
CA THR A 9 -5.77 36.13 66.96
C THR A 9 -5.72 36.12 65.42
N LEU A 10 -5.56 37.28 64.79
CA LEU A 10 -5.45 37.42 63.34
C LEU A 10 -4.30 36.55 62.78
N ILE A 11 -3.21 36.40 63.51
CA ILE A 11 -2.04 35.60 63.11
C ILE A 11 -2.29 34.12 63.20
N GLU A 12 -3.07 33.64 64.16
CA GLU A 12 -3.48 32.22 64.26
C GLU A 12 -4.42 31.88 63.10
N LEU A 13 -5.35 32.77 62.73
CA LEU A 13 -6.23 32.57 61.59
C LEU A 13 -5.43 32.55 60.27
N LEU A 14 -4.47 33.49 60.13
CA LEU A 14 -3.61 33.52 58.94
C LEU A 14 -2.76 32.24 58.80
N ALA A 15 -2.18 31.76 59.90
CA ALA A 15 -1.39 30.55 59.93
C ALA A 15 -2.23 29.32 59.48
N VAL A 16 -3.46 29.23 59.99
CA VAL A 16 -4.39 28.11 59.58
C VAL A 16 -4.74 28.18 58.09
N ILE A 17 -5.01 29.38 57.57
CA ILE A 17 -5.32 29.53 56.12
C ILE A 17 -4.12 29.17 55.27
N VAL A 18 -2.91 29.54 55.66
CA VAL A 18 -1.69 29.20 54.90
C VAL A 18 -1.44 27.69 54.95
N ILE A 19 -1.60 27.04 56.09
CA ILE A 19 -1.45 25.59 56.18
C ILE A 19 -2.51 24.86 55.34
N LEU A 20 -3.78 25.31 55.41
CA LEU A 20 -4.83 24.73 54.61
C LEU A 20 -4.60 24.94 53.09
N ALA A 21 -4.06 26.09 52.69
CA ALA A 21 -3.68 26.36 51.29
C ALA A 21 -2.56 25.41 50.81
N ILE A 22 -1.54 25.20 51.64
CA ILE A 22 -0.44 24.26 51.32
C ILE A 22 -0.97 22.84 51.21
N ILE A 23 -1.80 22.39 52.14
CA ILE A 23 -2.41 21.06 52.10
C ILE A 23 -3.27 20.91 50.84
N ALA A 24 -4.08 21.92 50.48
CA ALA A 24 -4.93 21.89 49.28
C ALA A 24 -4.09 21.79 48.00
N VAL A 25 -3.00 22.54 47.89
CA VAL A 25 -2.11 22.51 46.71
C VAL A 25 -1.44 21.13 46.52
N ILE A 26 -1.08 20.46 47.61
CA ILE A 26 -0.44 19.13 47.56
C ILE A 26 -1.50 18.03 47.39
N ALA A 27 -2.60 18.10 48.09
CA ALA A 27 -3.61 17.05 48.11
C ALA A 27 -4.47 17.00 46.84
N THR A 28 -4.75 18.16 46.24
CA THR A 28 -5.64 18.24 45.06
C THR A 28 -5.10 17.44 43.86
N PRO A 29 -3.82 17.53 43.43
CA PRO A 29 -3.32 16.72 42.31
C PRO A 29 -3.34 15.23 42.60
N ILE A 30 -3.06 14.81 43.85
CA ILE A 30 -3.06 13.41 44.25
C ILE A 30 -4.48 12.86 44.21
N ILE A 31 -5.44 13.58 44.75
CA ILE A 31 -6.84 13.15 44.81
C ILE A 31 -7.43 13.08 43.39
N THR A 32 -7.13 14.09 42.54
CA THR A 32 -7.58 14.08 41.15
C THR A 32 -6.97 12.91 40.37
N GLY A 33 -5.70 12.59 40.56
CA GLY A 33 -5.05 11.42 39.96
C GLY A 33 -5.73 10.10 40.38
N ILE A 34 -6.00 9.91 41.68
CA ILE A 34 -6.69 8.70 42.20
C ILE A 34 -8.10 8.59 41.61
N ILE A 35 -8.83 9.71 41.49
CA ILE A 35 -10.17 9.72 40.93
C ILE A 35 -10.12 9.35 39.45
N GLU A 36 -9.13 9.86 38.69
CA GLU A 36 -8.95 9.55 37.28
C GLU A 36 -8.60 8.09 37.05
N ASP A 37 -7.67 7.54 37.80
CA ASP A 37 -7.28 6.12 37.79
C ASP A 37 -8.48 5.22 38.12
N THR A 38 -9.28 5.60 39.11
CA THR A 38 -10.49 4.84 39.49
C THR A 38 -11.54 4.85 38.36
N LYS A 39 -11.72 5.97 37.70
CA LYS A 39 -12.64 6.08 36.54
C LYS A 39 -12.14 5.25 35.35
N LYS A 40 -10.84 5.25 35.11
CA LYS A 40 -10.16 4.46 34.08
C LYS A 40 -10.38 2.96 34.27
N GLU A 41 -10.13 2.46 35.48
CA GLU A 41 -10.36 1.06 35.83
C GLU A 41 -11.85 0.69 35.80
N SER A 42 -12.73 1.60 36.18
CA SER A 42 -14.18 1.41 36.07
C SER A 42 -14.61 1.28 34.61
N PHE A 43 -14.05 2.09 33.72
CA PHE A 43 -14.32 2.00 32.28
C PHE A 43 -13.86 0.64 31.72
N LYS A 44 -12.63 0.20 32.06
CA LYS A 44 -12.10 -1.10 31.66
C LYS A 44 -13.03 -2.25 32.07
N ARG A 45 -13.46 -2.28 33.33
CA ARG A 45 -14.41 -3.30 33.83
C ARG A 45 -15.76 -3.26 33.10
N SER A 46 -16.25 -2.07 32.78
CA SER A 46 -17.49 -1.93 32.01
C SER A 46 -17.34 -2.45 30.59
N ALA A 47 -16.21 -2.19 29.92
CA ALA A 47 -15.88 -2.74 28.60
C ALA A 47 -15.79 -4.27 28.64
N GLU A 48 -15.10 -4.83 29.64
CA GLU A 48 -15.05 -6.29 29.85
C GLU A 48 -16.46 -6.88 30.08
N GLY A 49 -17.33 -6.18 30.80
CA GLY A 49 -18.73 -6.58 30.99
C GLY A 49 -19.55 -6.60 29.70
N VAL A 50 -19.27 -5.67 28.77
CA VAL A 50 -19.87 -5.68 27.43
C VAL A 50 -19.40 -6.92 26.64
N VAL A 51 -18.13 -7.26 26.71
CA VAL A 51 -17.57 -8.47 26.06
C VAL A 51 -18.16 -9.74 26.65
N GLU A 52 -18.26 -9.83 27.97
CA GLU A 52 -18.89 -10.99 28.64
C GLU A 52 -20.35 -11.22 28.17
N ALA A 53 -21.10 -10.14 27.94
CA ALA A 53 -22.46 -10.25 27.40
C ALA A 53 -22.47 -10.93 26.01
N THR A 54 -21.50 -10.68 25.17
CA THR A 54 -21.42 -11.30 23.83
C THR A 54 -21.06 -12.79 23.88
N LYS A 55 -20.40 -13.27 24.94
CA LYS A 55 -20.07 -14.70 25.10
C LYS A 55 -21.30 -15.60 25.23
N PHE A 56 -22.40 -15.05 25.74
CA PHE A 56 -23.67 -15.79 25.85
C PHE A 56 -24.43 -15.87 24.53
N ASP A 57 -24.08 -15.03 23.56
CA ASP A 57 -24.78 -14.91 22.28
C ASP A 57 -23.98 -15.50 21.12
N ILE A 58 -22.66 -15.61 21.28
CA ILE A 58 -21.75 -15.98 20.18
C ILE A 58 -21.93 -17.42 19.70
N ALA A 59 -22.32 -18.35 20.60
CA ALA A 59 -22.40 -19.77 20.29
C ALA A 59 -23.32 -20.08 19.11
N ASP A 60 -24.39 -19.30 18.95
CA ASP A 60 -25.38 -19.46 17.86
C ASP A 60 -24.99 -18.69 16.60
N LYS A 61 -23.92 -17.87 16.65
CA LYS A 61 -23.52 -16.94 15.57
C LYS A 61 -22.14 -17.26 14.98
N MET A 62 -21.39 -18.16 15.59
CA MET A 62 -20.07 -18.54 15.10
C MET A 62 -20.14 -19.13 13.69
N THR A 63 -19.26 -18.65 12.84
CA THR A 63 -19.03 -19.15 11.49
C THR A 63 -17.60 -19.67 11.36
N ASP A 64 -17.27 -20.31 10.26
CA ASP A 64 -15.90 -20.77 9.97
C ASP A 64 -14.89 -19.61 9.87
N SER A 65 -15.37 -18.37 9.72
CA SER A 65 -14.57 -17.13 9.71
C SER A 65 -14.65 -16.34 11.01
N GLY A 66 -15.33 -16.85 12.04
CA GLY A 66 -15.57 -16.13 13.29
C GLY A 66 -16.79 -15.21 13.22
N TYR A 67 -16.91 -14.25 14.15
CA TYR A 67 -18.00 -13.29 14.20
C TYR A 67 -17.59 -11.96 14.83
N THR A 68 -18.15 -10.86 14.34
CA THR A 68 -17.87 -9.50 14.86
C THR A 68 -19.15 -8.83 15.34
N TYR A 69 -19.11 -8.31 16.56
CA TYR A 69 -20.12 -7.42 17.11
C TYR A 69 -19.68 -5.96 17.00
N THR A 70 -20.58 -5.10 16.60
CA THR A 70 -20.39 -3.65 16.62
C THR A 70 -21.12 -3.05 17.81
N LEU A 71 -20.40 -2.27 18.61
CA LEU A 71 -20.91 -1.50 19.74
C LEU A 71 -21.06 -0.04 19.32
N SER A 72 -22.28 0.49 19.41
CA SER A 72 -22.58 1.89 19.10
C SER A 72 -23.43 2.51 20.19
N ASP A 73 -22.94 3.57 20.82
CA ASP A 73 -23.58 4.27 21.95
C ASP A 73 -24.09 3.29 23.04
N GLY A 74 -23.27 2.30 23.37
CA GLY A 74 -23.54 1.30 24.40
C GLY A 74 -24.53 0.21 24.02
N LYS A 75 -24.90 0.12 22.73
CA LYS A 75 -25.76 -0.95 22.21
C LYS A 75 -24.99 -1.81 21.23
N ILE A 76 -25.11 -3.11 21.36
CA ILE A 76 -24.53 -4.06 20.39
C ILE A 76 -25.58 -4.35 19.32
N VAL A 77 -25.20 -4.14 18.06
CA VAL A 77 -26.03 -4.47 16.91
C VAL A 77 -26.17 -6.00 16.80
N ASN A 78 -27.41 -6.47 16.60
CA ASN A 78 -27.75 -7.90 16.46
C ASN A 78 -27.47 -8.78 17.70
N LEU A 79 -27.36 -8.20 18.90
CA LEU A 79 -27.35 -8.99 20.14
C LEU A 79 -28.74 -9.60 20.40
N ASN A 80 -28.76 -10.82 20.95
CA ASN A 80 -30.00 -11.47 21.36
C ASN A 80 -30.75 -10.60 22.40
N GLU A 81 -32.05 -10.39 22.22
CA GLU A 81 -32.87 -9.52 23.05
C GLU A 81 -32.88 -9.91 24.55
N ASN A 82 -32.57 -11.16 24.85
CA ASN A 82 -32.50 -11.66 26.22
C ASN A 82 -31.18 -11.32 26.93
N VAL A 83 -30.17 -10.85 26.19
CA VAL A 83 -28.86 -10.46 26.74
C VAL A 83 -28.88 -8.99 27.11
N LYS A 84 -28.70 -8.70 28.41
CA LYS A 84 -28.67 -7.33 28.92
C LYS A 84 -27.24 -6.86 29.12
N ILE A 85 -26.94 -5.68 28.60
CA ILE A 85 -25.67 -4.99 28.84
C ILE A 85 -25.93 -3.87 29.84
N SER A 86 -25.07 -3.78 30.86
CA SER A 86 -25.13 -2.71 31.86
C SER A 86 -23.87 -1.83 31.78
N ASN A 87 -24.02 -0.55 32.14
CA ASN A 87 -22.92 0.43 32.20
C ASN A 87 -22.16 0.68 30.89
N SER A 88 -22.83 0.49 29.75
CA SER A 88 -22.24 0.62 28.41
C SER A 88 -22.52 1.96 27.72
N LYS A 89 -23.38 2.81 28.28
CA LYS A 89 -23.79 4.08 27.65
C LYS A 89 -22.60 4.94 27.23
N GLY A 90 -22.60 5.43 26.00
CA GLY A 90 -21.51 6.23 25.43
C GLY A 90 -20.30 5.41 24.99
N MET A 91 -20.36 4.08 25.04
CA MET A 91 -19.30 3.22 24.54
C MET A 91 -19.51 2.88 23.06
N ASN A 92 -18.42 2.89 22.32
CA ASN A 92 -18.36 2.51 20.91
C ASN A 92 -17.22 1.52 20.71
N GLY A 93 -17.23 0.79 19.59
CA GLY A 93 -16.15 -0.11 19.25
C GLY A 93 -16.57 -1.41 18.59
N SER A 94 -15.69 -2.38 18.62
CA SER A 94 -15.92 -3.71 18.04
C SER A 94 -15.41 -4.82 18.96
N ILE A 95 -16.06 -5.99 18.86
CA ILE A 95 -15.68 -7.21 19.58
C ILE A 95 -15.66 -8.32 18.55
N LYS A 96 -14.51 -8.95 18.36
CA LYS A 96 -14.30 -9.99 17.35
C LYS A 96 -13.99 -11.32 18.01
N TYR A 97 -14.64 -12.35 17.55
CA TYR A 97 -14.34 -13.74 17.86
C TYR A 97 -13.72 -14.39 16.61
N ASN A 98 -12.56 -15.02 16.76
CA ASN A 98 -12.01 -15.85 15.69
C ASN A 98 -12.72 -17.21 15.63
N LYS A 99 -12.42 -18.02 14.61
CA LYS A 99 -13.01 -19.36 14.43
C LYS A 99 -12.81 -20.32 15.63
N ASP A 100 -11.78 -20.06 16.43
CA ASP A 100 -11.42 -20.87 17.61
C ASP A 100 -12.10 -20.35 18.90
N GLY A 101 -12.91 -19.29 18.80
CA GLY A 101 -13.64 -18.68 19.89
C GLY A 101 -12.81 -17.70 20.75
N GLU A 102 -11.59 -17.37 20.32
CA GLU A 102 -10.79 -16.36 21.01
C GLU A 102 -11.32 -14.96 20.71
N VAL A 103 -11.36 -14.10 21.72
CA VAL A 103 -11.92 -12.75 21.63
C VAL A 103 -10.85 -11.68 21.62
N SER A 104 -10.94 -10.78 20.65
CA SER A 104 -10.24 -9.49 20.62
C SER A 104 -11.26 -8.36 20.61
N TYR A 105 -10.96 -7.24 21.24
CA TYR A 105 -11.88 -6.10 21.25
C TYR A 105 -11.16 -4.77 21.35
N ALA A 106 -11.75 -3.74 20.78
CA ALA A 106 -11.41 -2.34 20.99
C ALA A 106 -12.70 -1.59 21.34
N ILE A 107 -12.77 -1.09 22.55
CA ILE A 107 -13.94 -0.37 23.09
C ILE A 107 -13.48 0.97 23.64
N TYR A 108 -14.16 2.04 23.24
CA TYR A 108 -13.81 3.41 23.62
C TYR A 108 -15.02 4.25 23.99
N ASN A 109 -14.77 5.33 24.69
CA ASN A 109 -15.70 6.44 24.91
C ASN A 109 -15.00 7.76 24.56
N ASP A 110 -15.50 8.89 25.01
CA ASP A 110 -14.93 10.22 24.78
C ASP A 110 -13.55 10.47 25.42
N LYS A 111 -13.05 9.54 26.29
CA LYS A 111 -11.82 9.73 27.06
C LYS A 111 -10.85 8.57 27.02
N TRP A 112 -11.34 7.37 26.98
CA TRP A 112 -10.52 6.16 27.15
C TRP A 112 -10.82 5.11 26.09
N CYS A 113 -9.81 4.34 25.80
CA CYS A 113 -9.82 3.19 24.93
C CYS A 113 -9.26 1.97 25.65
N VAL A 114 -9.97 0.84 25.60
CA VAL A 114 -9.50 -0.47 26.04
C VAL A 114 -9.37 -1.36 24.81
N ILE A 115 -8.18 -1.91 24.62
CA ILE A 115 -7.92 -2.88 23.55
C ILE A 115 -7.47 -4.18 24.17
N LYS A 116 -8.04 -5.30 23.71
CA LYS A 116 -7.54 -6.66 23.99
C LYS A 116 -7.09 -7.31 22.71
N GLU A 117 -5.82 -7.74 22.70
CA GLU A 117 -5.22 -8.51 21.62
C GLU A 117 -4.48 -9.71 22.22
N GLY A 118 -4.88 -10.91 21.84
CA GLY A 118 -4.37 -12.12 22.47
C GLY A 118 -4.63 -12.13 23.97
N ASN A 119 -3.57 -12.26 24.78
CA ASN A 119 -3.65 -12.23 26.24
C ASN A 119 -3.50 -10.83 26.85
N ASP A 120 -3.10 -9.84 26.06
CA ASP A 120 -2.79 -8.50 26.57
C ASP A 120 -4.03 -7.59 26.52
N VAL A 121 -4.25 -6.86 27.61
CA VAL A 121 -5.30 -5.83 27.71
C VAL A 121 -4.64 -4.49 27.98
N THR A 122 -4.73 -3.57 27.04
CA THR A 122 -4.17 -2.22 27.17
C THR A 122 -5.27 -1.19 27.37
N LEU A 123 -4.99 -0.18 28.19
CA LEU A 123 -5.88 0.93 28.48
C LEU A 123 -5.16 2.25 28.15
N SER A 124 -5.71 3.03 27.22
CA SER A 124 -5.12 4.25 26.66
C SER A 124 -6.12 5.40 26.71
N ASN A 125 -5.62 6.63 26.67
CA ASN A 125 -6.39 7.84 26.40
C ASN A 125 -6.31 8.29 24.93
N ASN A 126 -5.65 7.51 24.07
CA ASN A 126 -5.59 7.76 22.65
C ASN A 126 -6.74 7.04 21.93
N ILE A 127 -7.84 7.78 21.71
CA ILE A 127 -9.07 7.26 21.13
C ILE A 127 -8.90 6.97 19.64
N ASP A 128 -8.10 7.78 18.93
CA ASP A 128 -7.88 7.64 17.48
C ASP A 128 -7.21 6.32 17.11
N LYS A 129 -6.53 5.70 18.08
CA LYS A 129 -5.91 4.38 17.94
C LYS A 129 -6.73 3.24 18.56
N CYS A 130 -7.99 3.50 18.90
CA CYS A 130 -8.86 2.49 19.50
C CYS A 130 -9.48 1.59 18.43
N VAL A 131 -8.65 0.79 17.83
CA VAL A 131 -9.04 -0.23 16.83
C VAL A 131 -8.46 -1.57 17.26
N ILE A 132 -9.18 -2.65 16.96
CA ILE A 132 -8.59 -3.99 17.08
C ILE A 132 -7.49 -4.07 16.03
N VAL A 133 -6.26 -4.12 16.51
CA VAL A 133 -5.14 -4.45 15.62
C VAL A 133 -5.35 -5.90 15.22
N ASN A 134 -5.34 -6.16 13.91
CA ASN A 134 -5.60 -7.50 13.39
C ASN A 134 -4.63 -8.51 14.04
N PRO A 135 -5.12 -9.53 14.81
CA PRO A 135 -4.24 -10.54 15.43
C PRO A 135 -3.52 -11.40 14.39
N TYR A 136 -4.01 -11.37 13.13
CA TYR A 136 -3.42 -12.08 11.99
C TYR A 136 -2.48 -11.18 11.15
N LYS A 137 -2.00 -10.07 11.71
CA LYS A 137 -0.94 -9.31 11.07
C LYS A 137 0.27 -10.23 10.91
N GLU A 138 0.71 -10.33 9.68
CA GLU A 138 1.87 -11.14 9.37
C GLU A 138 3.11 -10.52 10.04
N GLU A 139 3.70 -11.20 11.01
CA GLU A 139 4.86 -10.71 11.77
C GLU A 139 6.02 -10.33 10.83
N ILE A 140 6.17 -11.06 9.72
CA ILE A 140 7.21 -10.82 8.72
C ILE A 140 7.13 -9.42 8.09
N LEU A 141 5.95 -8.80 8.02
CA LEU A 141 5.77 -7.46 7.44
C LEU A 141 6.27 -6.33 8.35
N ASN A 142 6.67 -6.62 9.58
CA ASN A 142 7.28 -5.65 10.49
C ASN A 142 6.51 -4.32 10.61
N GLY A 143 5.18 -4.36 10.58
CA GLY A 143 4.31 -3.20 10.73
C GLY A 143 3.90 -2.50 9.43
N THR A 144 4.25 -3.03 8.26
CA THR A 144 3.89 -2.47 6.95
C THR A 144 2.65 -3.14 6.33
N TYR A 145 1.59 -3.18 7.11
CA TYR A 145 0.31 -3.80 6.75
C TYR A 145 -0.43 -3.00 5.68
N PRO A 146 -1.34 -3.66 4.91
CA PRO A 146 -2.19 -2.97 3.97
C PRO A 146 -3.01 -1.86 4.63
N VAL A 147 -2.93 -0.64 4.09
CA VAL A 147 -3.74 0.51 4.51
C VAL A 147 -4.87 0.64 3.51
N LEU A 148 -6.09 0.33 3.94
CA LEU A 148 -7.29 0.43 3.10
C LEU A 148 -7.88 1.84 3.17
N ASP A 149 -8.30 2.37 2.03
CA ASP A 149 -9.23 3.49 1.95
C ASP A 149 -10.64 3.03 2.38
N GLU A 150 -11.48 3.94 2.87
CA GLU A 150 -12.87 3.63 3.24
C GLU A 150 -13.70 3.07 2.07
N LYS A 151 -13.27 3.32 0.83
CA LYS A 151 -13.90 2.83 -0.40
C LYS A 151 -13.27 1.54 -0.94
N MET A 152 -12.24 1.04 -0.28
CA MET A 152 -11.61 -0.22 -0.64
C MET A 152 -12.13 -1.36 0.23
N ILE A 153 -12.29 -2.51 -0.38
CA ILE A 153 -12.68 -3.75 0.29
C ILE A 153 -11.55 -4.77 0.13
N ALA A 154 -11.05 -5.28 1.26
CA ALA A 154 -10.12 -6.41 1.27
C ALA A 154 -10.76 -7.64 0.64
N ILE A 155 -10.03 -8.34 -0.22
CA ILE A 155 -10.56 -9.53 -0.88
C ILE A 155 -9.63 -10.75 -0.76
N THR A 156 -10.26 -11.90 -0.74
CA THR A 156 -9.68 -13.21 -1.05
C THR A 156 -10.36 -13.76 -2.31
N TYR A 157 -10.05 -15.00 -2.65
CA TYR A 157 -10.62 -15.65 -3.82
C TYR A 157 -11.22 -17.01 -3.44
N THR A 158 -12.33 -17.38 -4.07
CA THR A 158 -12.86 -18.75 -4.02
C THR A 158 -11.90 -19.71 -4.77
N GLU A 159 -12.13 -21.01 -4.68
CA GLU A 159 -11.38 -22.00 -5.47
C GLU A 159 -11.54 -21.79 -7.00
N ALA A 160 -12.67 -21.23 -7.42
CA ALA A 160 -12.92 -20.86 -8.82
C ALA A 160 -12.25 -19.53 -9.22
N GLY A 161 -11.56 -18.85 -8.28
CA GLY A 161 -10.91 -17.56 -8.51
C GLY A 161 -11.87 -16.37 -8.56
N ILE A 162 -13.05 -16.50 -7.98
CA ILE A 162 -14.02 -15.40 -7.84
C ILE A 162 -13.62 -14.56 -6.60
N PRO A 163 -13.54 -13.22 -6.71
CA PRO A 163 -13.24 -12.37 -5.56
C PRO A 163 -14.38 -12.43 -4.53
N LYS A 164 -14.01 -12.56 -3.27
CA LYS A 164 -14.94 -12.49 -2.14
C LYS A 164 -14.40 -11.58 -1.06
N VAL A 165 -15.28 -10.94 -0.31
CA VAL A 165 -14.90 -10.07 0.81
C VAL A 165 -14.09 -10.86 1.83
N ALA A 166 -12.88 -10.39 2.11
CA ALA A 166 -12.00 -10.99 3.10
C ALA A 166 -12.45 -10.63 4.52
N ASP A 167 -12.19 -11.52 5.45
CA ASP A 167 -12.20 -11.19 6.87
C ASP A 167 -10.82 -10.66 7.25
N GLU A 168 -10.71 -9.35 7.46
CA GLU A 168 -9.46 -8.72 7.88
C GLU A 168 -9.02 -9.14 9.30
N SER A 169 -9.87 -9.82 10.04
CA SER A 169 -9.55 -10.40 11.33
C SER A 169 -8.98 -11.83 11.22
N SER A 170 -8.97 -12.39 10.02
CA SER A 170 -8.36 -13.68 9.70
C SER A 170 -7.19 -13.52 8.72
N GLU A 171 -6.47 -14.59 8.42
CA GLU A 171 -5.39 -14.57 7.43
C GLU A 171 -5.95 -14.37 6.01
N TRP A 172 -6.06 -13.12 5.53
CA TRP A 172 -6.48 -12.82 4.16
C TRP A 172 -5.31 -12.62 3.18
N TYR A 173 -4.08 -12.55 3.69
CA TYR A 173 -2.84 -12.56 2.92
C TYR A 173 -1.73 -13.26 3.73
N SER A 174 -0.69 -13.74 3.05
CA SER A 174 0.53 -14.25 3.66
C SER A 174 1.69 -14.13 2.67
N TYR A 175 2.57 -13.19 2.88
CA TYR A 175 3.74 -12.99 2.01
C TYR A 175 4.69 -14.17 2.10
N ALA A 176 4.85 -14.79 3.26
CA ALA A 176 5.61 -16.02 3.42
C ALA A 176 5.09 -17.17 2.54
N SER A 177 3.78 -17.21 2.29
CA SER A 177 3.12 -18.16 1.38
C SER A 177 2.91 -17.59 -0.03
N ARG A 178 3.49 -16.44 -0.36
CA ARG A 178 3.34 -15.73 -1.65
C ARG A 178 1.90 -15.35 -1.98
N LYS A 179 1.06 -15.21 -0.98
CA LYS A 179 -0.30 -14.69 -1.12
C LYS A 179 -0.29 -13.20 -0.77
N TRP A 180 -0.10 -12.35 -1.78
CA TRP A 180 -0.09 -10.91 -1.57
C TRP A 180 -1.50 -10.40 -1.26
N ALA A 181 -1.58 -9.34 -0.44
CA ALA A 181 -2.85 -8.73 -0.09
C ALA A 181 -3.51 -8.09 -1.30
N ASN A 182 -4.80 -8.35 -1.49
CA ASN A 182 -5.61 -7.81 -2.57
C ASN A 182 -6.79 -7.01 -2.02
N ALA A 183 -7.16 -5.95 -2.73
CA ALA A 183 -8.36 -5.18 -2.46
C ALA A 183 -9.01 -4.75 -3.76
N VAL A 184 -10.30 -4.43 -3.68
CA VAL A 184 -11.06 -3.84 -4.78
C VAL A 184 -11.64 -2.51 -4.38
N VAL A 185 -11.79 -1.63 -5.36
CA VAL A 185 -12.62 -0.44 -5.28
C VAL A 185 -13.93 -0.76 -5.97
N LEU A 186 -15.06 -0.57 -5.29
CA LEU A 186 -16.36 -0.77 -5.90
C LEU A 186 -16.78 0.44 -6.73
N VAL A 187 -17.70 0.22 -7.66
CA VAL A 187 -18.40 1.31 -8.34
C VAL A 187 -19.24 2.11 -7.33
N ASN A 188 -19.56 3.38 -7.62
CA ASN A 188 -20.31 4.23 -6.68
C ASN A 188 -21.71 3.70 -6.29
N ASN A 189 -22.33 2.90 -7.14
CA ASN A 189 -23.64 2.29 -6.89
C ASN A 189 -23.57 0.78 -7.14
N PRO A 190 -23.00 0.01 -6.21
CA PRO A 190 -22.94 -1.44 -6.34
C PRO A 190 -24.36 -2.05 -6.24
N SER A 191 -24.55 -3.22 -6.83
CA SER A 191 -25.85 -3.89 -6.89
C SER A 191 -26.40 -4.28 -5.51
N LYS A 192 -25.49 -4.45 -4.53
CA LYS A 192 -25.81 -4.80 -3.14
C LYS A 192 -24.73 -4.28 -2.16
N THR A 193 -25.03 -4.31 -0.88
CA THR A 193 -24.02 -4.21 0.18
C THR A 193 -23.33 -5.56 0.36
N TYR A 194 -22.01 -5.57 0.44
CA TYR A 194 -21.19 -6.77 0.60
C TYR A 194 -20.77 -6.95 2.05
N ASN A 195 -20.89 -8.19 2.56
CA ASN A 195 -20.43 -8.60 3.89
C ASN A 195 -19.26 -9.57 3.75
N VAL A 196 -18.53 -9.79 4.85
CA VAL A 196 -17.45 -10.77 4.91
C VAL A 196 -17.93 -12.13 4.38
N GLY A 197 -17.15 -12.70 3.44
CA GLY A 197 -17.44 -13.96 2.80
C GLY A 197 -18.33 -13.90 1.55
N ASP A 198 -18.99 -12.76 1.28
CA ASP A 198 -19.78 -12.60 0.06
C ASP A 198 -18.90 -12.58 -1.18
N GLU A 199 -19.29 -13.28 -2.22
CA GLU A 199 -18.72 -13.14 -3.56
C GLU A 199 -19.11 -11.78 -4.14
N ILE A 200 -18.12 -11.12 -4.77
CA ILE A 200 -18.30 -9.78 -5.34
C ILE A 200 -18.56 -9.92 -6.85
N GLU A 201 -19.67 -9.33 -7.29
CA GLU A 201 -20.01 -9.31 -8.71
C GLU A 201 -19.01 -8.46 -9.49
N GLU A 202 -18.48 -8.99 -10.60
CA GLU A 202 -17.48 -8.29 -11.44
C GLU A 202 -18.00 -6.94 -11.95
N SER A 203 -19.32 -6.79 -12.17
CA SER A 203 -19.95 -5.52 -12.56
C SER A 203 -19.84 -4.44 -11.48
N ASP A 204 -19.74 -4.83 -10.22
CA ASP A 204 -19.66 -3.92 -9.08
C ASP A 204 -18.23 -3.50 -8.75
N ILE A 205 -17.24 -4.12 -9.36
CA ILE A 205 -15.83 -3.77 -9.16
C ILE A 205 -15.42 -2.70 -10.18
N ALA A 206 -14.89 -1.57 -9.72
CA ALA A 206 -14.27 -0.56 -10.55
C ALA A 206 -12.78 -0.87 -10.81
N ALA A 207 -12.06 -1.30 -9.78
CA ALA A 207 -10.62 -1.53 -9.89
C ALA A 207 -10.12 -2.56 -8.87
N TYR A 208 -9.14 -3.38 -9.31
CA TYR A 208 -8.41 -4.34 -8.48
C TYR A 208 -7.03 -3.81 -8.13
N PHE A 209 -6.62 -3.98 -6.89
CA PHE A 209 -5.31 -3.55 -6.37
C PHE A 209 -4.60 -4.65 -5.58
N VAL A 210 -3.27 -4.58 -5.59
CA VAL A 210 -2.38 -5.47 -4.84
C VAL A 210 -1.47 -4.62 -3.96
N TRP A 211 -1.34 -4.96 -2.68
CA TRP A 211 -0.47 -4.27 -1.74
C TRP A 211 0.99 -4.65 -1.91
N ILE A 212 1.86 -3.66 -1.99
CA ILE A 212 3.31 -3.82 -1.96
C ILE A 212 3.80 -3.18 -0.66
N PRO A 213 4.14 -3.98 0.36
CA PRO A 213 4.62 -3.49 1.65
C PRO A 213 5.97 -2.80 1.52
N ARG A 214 6.27 -1.85 2.39
CA ARG A 214 7.59 -1.24 2.47
C ARG A 214 8.67 -2.27 2.79
N TYR A 215 9.78 -2.22 2.07
CA TYR A 215 10.92 -3.09 2.30
C TYR A 215 12.25 -2.41 1.93
N GLU A 216 13.32 -2.98 2.46
CA GLU A 216 14.68 -2.81 1.98
C GLU A 216 15.15 -4.09 1.27
N TYR A 217 16.08 -3.95 0.34
CA TYR A 217 16.55 -5.07 -0.47
C TYR A 217 18.07 -5.06 -0.66
N THR A 218 18.61 -6.24 -0.91
CA THR A 218 19.96 -6.44 -1.43
C THR A 218 19.96 -7.56 -2.46
N LEU A 219 20.91 -7.50 -3.39
CA LEU A 219 21.02 -8.50 -4.44
C LEU A 219 21.82 -9.70 -3.93
N LYS A 220 21.38 -10.93 -4.22
CA LYS A 220 22.10 -12.17 -3.92
C LYS A 220 22.18 -13.06 -5.16
N GLY A 221 23.37 -13.56 -5.48
CA GLY A 221 23.61 -14.43 -6.62
C GLY A 221 24.57 -13.84 -7.66
N ASN A 222 24.73 -14.51 -8.79
CA ASN A 222 25.66 -14.12 -9.85
C ASN A 222 25.07 -13.03 -10.75
N PHE A 223 25.16 -11.78 -10.32
CA PHE A 223 24.66 -10.65 -11.09
C PHE A 223 25.60 -10.26 -12.21
N GLY A 224 25.16 -10.40 -13.45
CA GLY A 224 25.79 -9.78 -14.61
C GLY A 224 27.14 -10.34 -15.04
N VAL A 225 27.58 -11.47 -14.51
CA VAL A 225 28.84 -12.08 -14.90
C VAL A 225 28.55 -13.16 -15.95
N ASN A 226 29.07 -12.97 -17.17
CA ASN A 226 29.14 -13.99 -18.24
C ASN A 226 27.80 -14.52 -18.81
N GLY A 227 26.71 -13.73 -18.81
CA GLY A 227 25.44 -14.10 -19.44
C GLY A 227 24.54 -14.99 -18.57
N GLU A 228 24.95 -15.33 -17.36
CA GLU A 228 24.10 -16.09 -16.41
C GLU A 228 22.87 -15.29 -15.95
N SER A 229 22.96 -13.96 -15.95
CA SER A 229 21.82 -13.08 -15.67
C SER A 229 20.66 -13.23 -16.65
N LYS A 230 20.91 -13.77 -17.87
CA LYS A 230 19.85 -13.99 -18.88
C LYS A 230 18.94 -15.15 -18.58
N THR A 231 19.42 -16.19 -17.93
CA THR A 231 18.67 -17.44 -17.69
C THR A 231 18.42 -17.72 -16.21
N ASN A 232 19.31 -17.27 -15.35
CA ASN A 232 19.18 -17.40 -13.90
C ASN A 232 19.83 -16.18 -13.20
N PRO A 233 19.11 -15.06 -13.14
CA PRO A 233 19.67 -13.81 -12.62
C PRO A 233 19.87 -13.78 -11.10
N GLY A 234 19.67 -14.87 -10.39
CA GLY A 234 19.72 -14.90 -8.94
C GLY A 234 18.43 -14.36 -8.30
N TYR A 235 18.47 -14.12 -7.01
CA TYR A 235 17.32 -13.61 -6.29
C TYR A 235 17.64 -12.32 -5.52
N VAL A 236 16.59 -11.61 -5.12
CA VAL A 236 16.67 -10.43 -4.27
C VAL A 236 16.29 -10.81 -2.85
N ASP A 237 17.15 -10.49 -1.90
CA ASP A 237 16.86 -10.66 -0.49
C ASP A 237 16.10 -9.43 0.03
N ILE A 238 14.96 -9.67 0.66
CA ILE A 238 14.01 -8.66 1.11
C ILE A 238 13.90 -8.69 2.63
N ARG A 239 13.86 -7.49 3.23
CA ARG A 239 13.45 -7.29 4.63
C ARG A 239 12.34 -6.24 4.67
N PHE A 240 11.20 -6.59 5.21
CA PHE A 240 10.15 -5.61 5.46
C PHE A 240 10.57 -4.70 6.61
N THR A 241 10.41 -3.39 6.45
CA THR A 241 10.92 -2.37 7.38
C THR A 241 9.82 -1.43 7.82
N LYS A 242 9.93 -0.91 9.04
CA LYS A 242 9.02 0.14 9.54
C LYS A 242 9.19 1.43 8.76
N VAL A 243 8.16 2.26 8.75
CA VAL A 243 8.16 3.59 8.12
C VAL A 243 9.28 4.49 8.64
N SER A 244 9.67 4.31 9.92
CA SER A 244 10.76 5.05 10.56
C SER A 244 12.16 4.52 10.21
N GLU A 245 12.27 3.40 9.53
CA GLU A 245 13.53 2.76 9.18
C GLU A 245 13.88 3.04 7.71
N GLU A 246 15.08 3.51 7.46
CA GLU A 246 15.60 3.76 6.11
C GLU A 246 17.04 3.30 5.98
N SER A 247 17.33 2.49 4.99
CA SER A 247 18.67 2.02 4.65
C SER A 247 19.13 2.62 3.33
N ASN A 248 20.35 3.17 3.31
CA ASN A 248 20.93 3.86 2.17
C ASN A 248 22.10 3.08 1.54
N GLY A 249 22.13 1.75 1.69
CA GLY A 249 23.13 0.88 1.08
C GLY A 249 23.09 0.93 -0.46
N THR A 250 24.09 0.35 -1.10
CA THR A 250 24.20 0.32 -2.58
C THR A 250 23.33 -0.76 -3.22
N ALA A 251 22.69 -1.62 -2.41
CA ALA A 251 21.97 -2.81 -2.86
C ALA A 251 22.79 -3.70 -3.82
N SER A 252 24.12 -3.68 -3.69
CA SER A 252 25.01 -4.46 -4.53
C SER A 252 25.51 -5.69 -3.77
N TYR A 253 25.54 -6.82 -4.48
CA TYR A 253 26.17 -8.03 -3.98
C TYR A 253 27.70 -7.86 -3.98
N THR A 254 28.33 -8.14 -2.84
CA THR A 254 29.75 -8.40 -2.74
C THR A 254 29.91 -9.83 -2.23
N GLU A 255 30.65 -10.65 -2.96
CA GLU A 255 30.89 -12.05 -2.58
C GLU A 255 31.35 -12.15 -1.12
N GLY A 256 30.62 -12.90 -0.33
CA GLY A 256 30.88 -13.11 1.11
C GLY A 256 30.35 -12.06 2.07
N ASN A 257 29.75 -10.95 1.62
CA ASN A 257 29.16 -9.94 2.51
C ASN A 257 27.88 -9.29 1.96
N PRO A 258 26.68 -9.87 2.19
CA PRO A 258 25.41 -9.37 1.68
C PRO A 258 24.81 -8.24 2.55
N THR A 259 25.61 -7.32 3.12
CA THR A 259 25.12 -6.41 4.18
C THR A 259 24.61 -5.06 3.69
N ASN A 260 24.67 -4.75 2.39
CA ASN A 260 24.25 -3.45 1.87
C ASN A 260 22.76 -3.45 1.46
N TYR A 261 21.88 -3.40 2.45
CA TYR A 261 20.46 -3.18 2.16
C TYR A 261 20.18 -1.72 1.81
N ARG A 262 19.20 -1.54 0.95
CA ARG A 262 18.67 -0.25 0.56
C ARG A 262 17.15 -0.26 0.62
N THR A 263 16.56 0.77 1.20
CA THR A 263 15.12 1.00 1.15
C THR A 263 14.72 1.34 -0.29
N GLN A 264 13.64 0.73 -0.78
CA GLN A 264 13.13 0.99 -2.11
C GLN A 264 12.52 2.41 -2.18
N ASP A 265 12.95 3.18 -3.21
CA ASP A 265 12.55 4.59 -3.38
C ASP A 265 11.03 4.78 -3.62
N ALA A 266 10.32 3.72 -3.99
CA ALA A 266 8.86 3.71 -4.16
C ALA A 266 8.10 4.10 -2.88
N PHE A 267 8.67 3.81 -1.72
CA PHE A 267 8.04 4.04 -0.42
C PHE A 267 8.29 5.44 0.13
N LYS A 268 8.53 6.39 -0.81
CA LYS A 268 8.61 7.81 -0.51
C LYS A 268 7.77 8.61 -1.50
N PHE A 269 6.89 9.45 -0.97
CA PHE A 269 6.03 10.32 -1.77
C PHE A 269 6.19 11.78 -1.32
N GLY A 270 6.98 12.55 -2.04
CA GLY A 270 7.45 13.84 -1.58
C GLY A 270 8.34 13.69 -0.34
N GLU A 271 7.94 14.30 0.77
CA GLU A 271 8.63 14.19 2.06
C GLU A 271 8.06 13.05 2.94
N GLU A 272 7.00 12.41 2.50
CA GLU A 272 6.28 11.40 3.26
C GLU A 272 6.83 10.01 3.01
N ASN A 273 7.11 9.27 4.09
CA ASN A 273 7.46 7.86 4.04
C ASN A 273 6.18 7.02 4.11
N LEU A 274 6.03 6.10 3.18
CA LEU A 274 4.87 5.22 3.07
C LEU A 274 5.14 3.85 3.70
N SER A 275 4.14 3.25 4.33
CA SER A 275 4.18 1.87 4.80
C SER A 275 4.09 0.85 3.66
N GLY A 276 3.65 1.29 2.48
CA GLY A 276 3.52 0.52 1.26
C GLY A 276 2.67 1.27 0.24
N ILE A 277 2.37 0.60 -0.85
CA ILE A 277 1.55 1.14 -1.95
C ILE A 277 0.58 0.09 -2.48
N TRP A 278 -0.61 0.52 -2.89
CA TRP A 278 -1.55 -0.29 -3.66
C TRP A 278 -1.26 -0.11 -5.15
N VAL A 279 -0.90 -1.18 -5.81
CA VAL A 279 -0.60 -1.20 -7.25
C VAL A 279 -1.76 -1.80 -8.00
N GLY A 280 -2.18 -1.18 -9.10
CA GLY A 280 -3.20 -1.75 -9.98
C GLY A 280 -2.83 -3.18 -10.38
N LYS A 281 -3.74 -4.13 -10.13
CA LYS A 281 -3.48 -5.56 -10.36
C LYS A 281 -3.23 -5.89 -11.82
N PHE A 282 -3.87 -5.15 -12.71
CA PHE A 282 -3.78 -5.25 -14.17
C PHE A 282 -3.40 -3.90 -14.77
N GLU A 283 -3.06 -3.86 -16.04
CA GLU A 283 -3.01 -2.61 -16.80
C GLU A 283 -4.35 -1.86 -16.71
N THR A 284 -4.32 -0.53 -16.82
CA THR A 284 -5.55 0.28 -16.81
C THR A 284 -6.41 -0.05 -18.02
N THR A 285 -7.71 -0.17 -17.79
CA THR A 285 -8.75 -0.48 -18.79
C THR A 285 -9.82 0.62 -18.81
N GLY A 286 -10.92 0.45 -19.54
CA GLY A 286 -12.01 1.41 -19.62
C GLY A 286 -11.73 2.54 -20.61
N THR A 287 -12.06 3.78 -20.22
CA THR A 287 -11.88 4.98 -21.05
C THR A 287 -11.12 6.08 -20.30
N ALA A 288 -10.66 7.10 -21.01
CA ALA A 288 -9.96 8.25 -20.38
C ALA A 288 -10.82 8.98 -19.32
N ASP A 289 -12.13 8.98 -19.46
CA ASP A 289 -13.05 9.63 -18.52
C ASP A 289 -13.56 8.70 -17.43
N ASN A 290 -13.58 7.41 -17.69
CA ASN A 290 -14.00 6.38 -16.74
C ASN A 290 -13.03 5.20 -16.77
N PRO A 291 -11.80 5.37 -16.26
CA PRO A 291 -10.81 4.30 -16.18
C PRO A 291 -11.22 3.24 -15.17
N THR A 292 -10.87 2.01 -15.47
CA THR A 292 -11.05 0.84 -14.60
C THR A 292 -9.74 0.05 -14.54
N ILE A 293 -9.64 -0.91 -13.61
CA ILE A 293 -8.55 -1.88 -13.58
C ILE A 293 -9.18 -3.26 -13.44
N LYS A 294 -9.37 -3.93 -14.57
CA LYS A 294 -10.12 -5.19 -14.64
C LYS A 294 -9.41 -6.24 -15.49
N PRO A 295 -9.57 -7.54 -15.15
CA PRO A 295 -9.08 -8.62 -15.99
C PRO A 295 -9.99 -8.84 -17.21
N GLY A 296 -9.42 -9.47 -18.24
CA GLY A 296 -10.19 -9.92 -19.40
C GLY A 296 -10.69 -8.82 -20.32
N ILE A 297 -10.18 -7.60 -20.18
CA ILE A 297 -10.58 -6.41 -20.94
C ILE A 297 -9.36 -5.87 -21.68
N THR A 298 -9.56 -5.31 -22.86
CA THR A 298 -8.48 -4.62 -23.60
C THR A 298 -7.94 -3.45 -22.79
N SER A 299 -6.63 -3.37 -22.63
CA SER A 299 -5.96 -2.27 -21.93
C SER A 299 -6.17 -0.93 -22.61
N LEU A 300 -6.24 0.15 -21.83
CA LEU A 300 -6.41 1.51 -22.31
C LEU A 300 -5.07 2.03 -22.85
N ARG A 301 -5.03 2.33 -24.15
CA ARG A 301 -3.82 2.68 -24.90
C ARG A 301 -4.10 3.89 -25.80
N LYS A 302 -3.13 4.26 -26.64
CA LYS A 302 -3.24 5.36 -27.61
C LYS A 302 -3.40 6.74 -26.97
N GLN A 303 -2.75 6.93 -25.85
CA GLN A 303 -2.69 8.20 -25.11
C GLN A 303 -1.22 8.54 -24.83
N ASN A 304 -0.89 9.82 -24.81
CA ASN A 304 0.42 10.28 -24.36
C ASN A 304 0.53 10.23 -22.83
N VAL A 305 1.76 10.38 -22.33
CA VAL A 305 2.07 10.26 -20.88
C VAL A 305 1.20 11.19 -20.03
N SER A 306 1.02 12.45 -20.45
CA SER A 306 0.21 13.44 -19.71
C SER A 306 -1.25 13.01 -19.59
N THR A 307 -1.85 12.56 -20.71
CA THR A 307 -3.24 12.07 -20.70
C THR A 307 -3.38 10.83 -19.83
N GLN A 308 -2.42 9.90 -19.87
CA GLN A 308 -2.43 8.71 -19.02
C GLN A 308 -2.27 9.06 -17.55
N PHE A 309 -1.42 10.05 -17.23
CA PHE A 309 -1.26 10.56 -15.87
C PHE A 309 -2.58 11.12 -15.31
N GLU A 310 -3.27 11.99 -16.04
CA GLU A 310 -4.56 12.53 -15.64
C GLU A 310 -5.66 11.45 -15.59
N THR A 311 -5.62 10.48 -16.51
CA THR A 311 -6.56 9.35 -16.50
C THR A 311 -6.37 8.48 -15.26
N ALA A 312 -5.13 8.20 -14.85
CA ALA A 312 -4.86 7.42 -13.64
C ALA A 312 -5.44 8.07 -12.37
N LYS A 313 -5.35 9.40 -12.25
CA LYS A 313 -5.94 10.16 -11.13
C LYS A 313 -7.47 9.99 -11.06
N LYS A 314 -8.12 9.85 -12.20
CA LYS A 314 -9.59 9.67 -12.26
C LYS A 314 -10.08 8.38 -11.60
N ILE A 315 -9.23 7.36 -11.43
CA ILE A 315 -9.61 6.16 -10.67
C ILE A 315 -9.95 6.54 -9.22
N GLY A 316 -9.12 7.38 -8.59
CA GLY A 316 -9.42 7.90 -7.25
C GLY A 316 -10.59 8.87 -7.25
N ILE A 317 -10.56 9.87 -8.13
CA ILE A 317 -11.58 10.93 -8.18
C ILE A 317 -12.98 10.36 -8.45
N ASN A 318 -13.12 9.52 -9.48
CA ASN A 318 -14.42 8.96 -9.88
C ASN A 318 -15.03 8.03 -8.82
N ASN A 319 -14.19 7.40 -7.98
CA ASN A 319 -14.63 6.47 -6.94
C ASN A 319 -14.54 7.08 -5.52
N SER A 320 -14.25 8.39 -5.42
CA SER A 320 -14.21 9.13 -4.16
C SER A 320 -13.23 8.56 -3.13
N LEU A 321 -12.05 8.10 -3.61
CA LEU A 321 -10.97 7.68 -2.72
C LEU A 321 -10.39 8.89 -1.99
N SER A 322 -10.08 8.73 -0.71
CA SER A 322 -9.37 9.72 0.11
C SER A 322 -7.86 9.62 -0.06
N LEU A 323 -7.36 8.44 -0.39
CA LEU A 323 -5.94 8.19 -0.63
C LEU A 323 -5.50 8.70 -2.00
N GLU A 324 -4.25 9.17 -2.07
CA GLU A 324 -3.67 9.74 -3.29
C GLU A 324 -3.53 8.69 -4.40
N THR A 325 -4.18 8.94 -5.52
CA THR A 325 -4.16 8.05 -6.69
C THR A 325 -3.52 8.75 -7.88
N SER A 326 -2.52 8.13 -8.50
CA SER A 326 -1.92 8.64 -9.73
C SER A 326 -1.25 7.52 -10.55
N MET A 327 -0.67 7.89 -11.68
CA MET A 327 0.09 6.99 -12.52
C MET A 327 1.35 6.48 -11.80
N MET A 328 1.70 5.22 -12.02
CA MET A 328 2.86 4.54 -11.45
C MET A 328 4.17 5.24 -11.82
N LYS A 329 5.05 5.46 -10.83
CA LYS A 329 6.44 5.88 -11.07
C LYS A 329 7.32 4.70 -11.47
N ASN A 330 8.50 4.97 -12.04
CA ASN A 330 9.46 3.90 -12.34
C ASN A 330 9.95 3.17 -11.07
N SER A 331 10.17 3.90 -9.98
CA SER A 331 10.53 3.29 -8.68
C SER A 331 9.44 2.36 -8.15
N GLU A 332 8.16 2.68 -8.39
CA GLU A 332 7.02 1.85 -7.96
C GLU A 332 6.87 0.58 -8.82
N TRP A 333 7.12 0.66 -10.14
CA TRP A 333 7.28 -0.53 -10.98
C TRP A 333 8.36 -1.44 -10.43
N ASN A 334 9.51 -0.84 -10.12
CA ASN A 334 10.64 -1.58 -9.61
C ASN A 334 10.36 -2.22 -8.25
N ALA A 335 9.55 -1.59 -7.40
CA ALA A 335 9.15 -2.18 -6.12
C ALA A 335 8.37 -3.50 -6.33
N VAL A 336 7.49 -3.57 -7.31
CA VAL A 336 6.79 -4.82 -7.68
C VAL A 336 7.77 -5.85 -8.24
N ALA A 337 8.64 -5.44 -9.17
CA ALA A 337 9.57 -6.34 -9.84
C ALA A 337 10.57 -6.98 -8.85
N ILE A 338 11.14 -6.18 -7.95
CA ILE A 338 12.07 -6.66 -6.91
C ILE A 338 11.38 -7.62 -5.94
N LEU A 339 10.18 -7.26 -5.45
CA LEU A 339 9.44 -8.15 -4.56
C LEU A 339 9.06 -9.47 -5.27
N SER A 340 8.73 -9.40 -6.58
CA SER A 340 8.52 -10.59 -7.39
C SER A 340 9.76 -11.48 -7.47
N GLN A 341 10.96 -10.89 -7.60
CA GLN A 341 12.24 -11.61 -7.71
C GLN A 341 12.81 -12.03 -6.33
N SER A 342 11.97 -12.35 -5.39
CA SER A 342 12.31 -12.76 -4.04
C SER A 342 11.59 -14.03 -3.62
N LEU A 343 11.91 -14.54 -2.43
CA LEU A 343 11.20 -15.67 -1.81
C LEU A 343 9.70 -15.37 -1.57
N TYR A 344 9.34 -14.10 -1.53
CA TYR A 344 7.94 -13.65 -1.37
C TYR A 344 7.16 -13.59 -2.69
N GLY A 345 7.84 -13.80 -3.83
CA GLY A 345 7.28 -13.76 -5.18
C GLY A 345 7.55 -15.03 -6.00
N ARG A 346 8.41 -14.91 -7.00
CA ARG A 346 8.67 -15.95 -8.02
C ARG A 346 9.83 -16.89 -7.70
N CYS A 347 10.53 -16.70 -6.58
CA CYS A 347 11.67 -17.53 -6.23
C CYS A 347 11.25 -18.65 -5.27
N PRO A 348 11.15 -19.92 -5.72
CA PRO A 348 10.86 -21.05 -4.83
C PRO A 348 11.99 -21.30 -3.83
N SER A 349 13.20 -20.88 -4.14
CA SER A 349 14.38 -20.95 -3.26
C SER A 349 15.28 -19.74 -3.51
N ASP A 350 16.30 -19.59 -2.68
CA ASP A 350 17.35 -18.56 -2.83
C ASP A 350 18.33 -18.80 -3.99
N SER A 351 18.19 -19.89 -4.69
CA SER A 351 19.01 -20.26 -5.85
C SER A 351 18.25 -20.36 -7.16
N THR A 352 16.92 -20.25 -7.12
CA THR A 352 16.08 -20.43 -8.30
C THR A 352 14.94 -19.43 -8.29
N CYS A 353 14.84 -18.62 -9.34
CA CYS A 353 13.70 -17.74 -9.59
C CYS A 353 13.07 -18.07 -10.94
N LEU A 354 11.76 -17.93 -11.03
CA LEU A 354 11.02 -18.19 -12.25
C LEU A 354 10.58 -16.87 -12.88
N GLU A 355 10.82 -16.75 -14.16
CA GLU A 355 10.36 -15.59 -14.93
C GLU A 355 8.82 -15.51 -14.94
N VAL A 356 8.26 -14.30 -14.89
CA VAL A 356 6.84 -14.06 -15.11
C VAL A 356 6.51 -14.40 -16.56
N ALA A 357 5.50 -15.24 -16.79
CA ALA A 357 5.12 -15.62 -18.13
C ALA A 357 4.61 -14.42 -18.95
N LEU A 358 4.95 -14.40 -20.22
CA LEU A 358 4.56 -13.36 -21.16
C LEU A 358 3.03 -13.34 -21.38
N ASN A 359 2.38 -12.19 -21.18
CA ASN A 359 1.06 -11.95 -21.74
C ASN A 359 1.22 -11.72 -23.26
N ASN A 360 1.02 -12.78 -24.05
CA ASN A 360 1.18 -12.74 -25.51
C ASN A 360 -0.12 -12.43 -26.27
N ASN A 361 -1.14 -11.91 -25.58
CA ASN A 361 -2.43 -11.60 -26.18
C ASN A 361 -2.34 -10.43 -27.16
N THR A 362 -2.54 -10.69 -28.43
CA THR A 362 -2.44 -9.68 -29.52
C THR A 362 -3.54 -8.61 -29.48
N ASN A 363 -4.62 -8.84 -28.73
CA ASN A 363 -5.69 -7.86 -28.49
C ASN A 363 -5.47 -7.07 -27.19
N PHE A 364 -4.30 -7.29 -26.52
CA PHE A 364 -3.95 -6.61 -25.27
C PHE A 364 -4.97 -6.85 -24.16
N ILE A 365 -5.47 -8.09 -24.05
CA ILE A 365 -6.39 -8.46 -22.98
C ILE A 365 -5.62 -8.66 -21.70
N THR A 366 -6.05 -7.96 -20.65
CA THR A 366 -5.42 -7.96 -19.33
C THR A 366 -5.55 -9.29 -18.60
N GLY A 367 -4.54 -9.67 -17.81
CA GLY A 367 -4.55 -10.88 -17.00
C GLY A 367 -4.41 -12.18 -17.77
N SER A 368 -3.89 -12.15 -18.99
CA SER A 368 -3.68 -13.32 -19.84
C SER A 368 -2.21 -13.76 -19.78
N ALA A 369 -1.93 -15.07 -19.72
CA ALA A 369 -0.57 -15.58 -19.91
C ALA A 369 -0.36 -16.06 -21.35
N THR A 370 -1.35 -16.73 -21.90
CA THR A 370 -1.40 -17.17 -23.29
C THR A 370 -2.74 -16.74 -23.89
N ALA A 371 -2.81 -16.65 -25.22
CA ALA A 371 -4.06 -16.28 -25.88
C ALA A 371 -5.20 -17.20 -25.44
N GLY A 372 -6.24 -16.63 -24.83
CA GLY A 372 -7.41 -17.35 -24.34
C GLY A 372 -7.35 -17.81 -22.88
N SER A 373 -6.22 -17.65 -22.15
CA SER A 373 -6.19 -17.88 -20.73
C SER A 373 -6.82 -16.71 -19.96
N THR A 374 -7.42 -17.01 -18.80
CA THR A 374 -7.93 -16.01 -17.86
C THR A 374 -7.00 -15.92 -16.64
N TYR A 375 -6.92 -14.78 -15.99
CA TYR A 375 -6.01 -14.51 -14.88
C TYR A 375 -6.13 -15.53 -13.73
N ASN A 376 -7.30 -16.15 -13.54
CA ASN A 376 -7.59 -17.13 -12.50
C ASN A 376 -7.48 -18.60 -12.99
N SER A 377 -7.04 -18.83 -14.23
CA SER A 377 -6.77 -20.17 -14.73
C SER A 377 -5.36 -20.64 -14.36
N GLU A 378 -5.10 -21.94 -14.42
CA GLU A 378 -3.78 -22.53 -14.20
C GLU A 378 -2.69 -21.92 -15.11
N GLU A 379 -3.01 -21.63 -16.37
CA GLU A 379 -2.11 -20.96 -17.29
C GLU A 379 -1.99 -19.47 -16.96
N GLY A 380 -3.11 -18.79 -16.63
CA GLY A 380 -3.14 -17.36 -16.35
C GLY A 380 -2.26 -16.96 -15.16
N VAL A 381 -2.28 -17.74 -14.08
CA VAL A 381 -1.47 -17.43 -12.88
C VAL A 381 0.04 -17.49 -13.14
N LYS A 382 0.50 -18.07 -14.23
CA LYS A 382 1.91 -18.05 -14.65
C LYS A 382 2.39 -16.63 -15.02
N ALA A 383 1.47 -15.74 -15.43
CA ALA A 383 1.75 -14.33 -15.69
C ALA A 383 1.66 -13.44 -14.44
N SER A 384 1.36 -14.03 -13.28
CA SER A 384 1.34 -13.32 -11.99
C SER A 384 2.74 -13.23 -11.37
N THR A 385 3.01 -12.14 -10.67
CA THR A 385 4.26 -11.92 -9.91
C THR A 385 4.45 -12.88 -8.73
N THR A 386 3.45 -13.70 -8.40
CA THR A 386 3.48 -14.67 -7.27
C THR A 386 3.27 -16.12 -7.69
N MET A 387 3.04 -16.41 -8.98
CA MET A 387 2.63 -17.73 -9.50
C MET A 387 1.24 -18.20 -9.00
N ASN A 388 0.47 -17.33 -8.41
CA ASN A 388 -0.91 -17.59 -8.00
C ASN A 388 -1.77 -16.34 -8.31
N ILE A 389 -3.07 -16.45 -8.01
CA ILE A 389 -4.04 -15.41 -8.36
C ILE A 389 -3.78 -14.06 -7.67
N THR A 390 -3.01 -14.00 -6.58
CA THR A 390 -2.91 -12.80 -5.73
C THR A 390 -1.86 -11.78 -6.17
N GLY A 391 -0.98 -12.10 -7.13
CA GLY A 391 0.04 -11.17 -7.59
C GLY A 391 -0.46 -10.12 -8.59
N VAL A 392 0.47 -9.32 -9.09
CA VAL A 392 0.27 -8.33 -10.15
C VAL A 392 0.45 -9.00 -11.50
N TYR A 393 -0.38 -8.67 -12.48
CA TYR A 393 -0.38 -9.21 -13.84
C TYR A 393 0.09 -8.17 -14.85
N ASP A 394 0.30 -8.61 -16.09
CA ASP A 394 0.63 -7.78 -17.26
C ASP A 394 1.96 -7.00 -17.12
N MET A 395 2.83 -7.44 -16.22
CA MET A 395 4.17 -6.86 -16.07
C MET A 395 5.20 -7.44 -17.03
N ASN A 396 4.81 -8.47 -17.79
CA ASN A 396 5.57 -9.05 -18.90
C ASN A 396 4.65 -9.20 -20.09
N GLY A 397 4.82 -8.35 -21.11
CA GLY A 397 3.96 -8.34 -22.29
C GLY A 397 2.60 -7.66 -22.05
N GLY A 398 1.56 -8.06 -22.81
CA GLY A 398 0.36 -7.24 -22.92
C GLY A 398 0.68 -5.97 -23.69
N ALA A 399 0.53 -4.80 -23.11
CA ALA A 399 1.09 -3.54 -23.63
C ALA A 399 2.36 -3.17 -22.85
N SER A 400 3.25 -2.41 -23.46
CA SER A 400 4.25 -1.66 -22.69
C SER A 400 3.53 -0.64 -21.81
N GLU A 401 4.12 -0.28 -20.67
CA GLU A 401 3.50 0.70 -19.78
C GLU A 401 4.37 1.95 -19.65
N TRP A 402 3.79 3.12 -19.95
CA TRP A 402 4.41 4.35 -19.50
C TRP A 402 4.49 4.34 -17.98
N VAL A 403 5.64 4.73 -17.47
CA VAL A 403 5.83 5.05 -16.05
C VAL A 403 6.23 6.52 -15.93
N MET A 404 5.91 7.14 -14.81
CA MET A 404 6.34 8.51 -14.53
C MET A 404 7.83 8.51 -14.20
N GLY A 405 8.65 8.44 -15.25
CA GLY A 405 10.10 8.48 -15.24
C GLY A 405 10.60 9.27 -16.44
N VAL A 406 11.36 10.35 -16.20
CA VAL A 406 11.74 11.31 -17.24
C VAL A 406 13.19 11.74 -17.12
N LEU A 407 13.86 11.89 -18.28
CA LEU A 407 15.20 12.43 -18.39
C LEU A 407 15.16 13.96 -18.38
N LEU A 408 15.86 14.55 -17.42
CA LEU A 408 16.00 16.01 -17.28
C LEU A 408 17.49 16.36 -17.25
N ASP A 409 17.82 17.66 -17.42
CA ASP A 409 19.16 18.15 -17.19
C ASP A 409 19.51 18.25 -15.68
N SER A 410 20.72 18.71 -15.36
CA SER A 410 21.18 18.88 -13.97
C SER A 410 20.34 19.89 -13.18
N ASP A 411 19.64 20.78 -13.86
CA ASP A 411 18.82 21.82 -13.26
C ASP A 411 17.33 21.38 -13.13
N GLY A 412 17.05 20.10 -13.44
CA GLY A 412 15.70 19.55 -13.41
C GLY A 412 14.81 20.02 -14.57
N LYS A 413 15.42 20.51 -15.65
CA LYS A 413 14.73 21.02 -16.84
C LYS A 413 14.92 20.13 -18.04
N PRO A 414 14.02 20.18 -19.02
CA PRO A 414 14.27 19.60 -20.33
C PRO A 414 15.49 20.23 -20.97
N ARG A 415 16.38 19.41 -21.51
CA ARG A 415 17.55 19.94 -22.21
C ARG A 415 17.12 20.72 -23.45
N SER A 416 17.74 21.90 -23.67
CA SER A 416 17.49 22.75 -24.83
C SER A 416 17.64 21.98 -26.15
N GLY A 417 16.67 22.13 -27.05
CA GLY A 417 16.65 21.46 -28.36
C GLY A 417 15.87 20.14 -28.43
N TYR A 418 15.32 19.68 -27.31
CA TYR A 418 14.46 18.49 -27.28
C TYR A 418 13.02 18.87 -27.08
N ASN A 419 12.15 18.43 -27.98
CA ASN A 419 10.73 18.74 -27.94
C ASN A 419 9.97 17.75 -27.04
N ILE A 420 10.44 17.61 -25.79
CA ILE A 420 9.91 16.68 -24.78
C ILE A 420 8.43 16.94 -24.51
N SER A 421 8.04 18.22 -24.58
CA SER A 421 6.71 18.66 -24.18
C SER A 421 5.62 18.31 -25.19
N ILE A 422 5.88 18.41 -26.48
CA ILE A 422 4.81 18.31 -27.51
C ILE A 422 4.22 16.91 -27.56
N ASN A 423 5.06 15.89 -27.66
CA ASN A 423 4.59 14.51 -27.79
C ASN A 423 4.04 13.96 -26.48
N SER A 424 4.68 14.28 -25.35
CA SER A 424 4.24 13.81 -24.03
C SER A 424 2.94 14.46 -23.54
N GLY A 425 2.55 15.60 -24.11
CA GLY A 425 1.37 16.36 -23.67
C GLY A 425 1.58 17.25 -22.44
N PHE A 426 2.74 17.24 -21.81
CA PHE A 426 3.09 18.18 -20.74
C PHE A 426 3.57 19.51 -21.35
N ASN A 427 2.70 20.18 -22.10
CA ASN A 427 3.01 21.32 -22.95
C ASN A 427 2.48 22.64 -22.39
N GLY A 428 3.17 23.20 -21.43
CA GLY A 428 3.10 24.63 -21.23
C GLY A 428 2.12 25.17 -20.22
N LYS A 429 1.30 24.38 -19.52
CA LYS A 429 0.50 24.89 -18.39
C LYS A 429 0.74 24.08 -17.14
N LEU A 430 0.99 24.77 -16.04
CA LEU A 430 0.95 24.19 -14.70
C LEU A 430 -0.51 23.89 -14.30
N GLU A 431 -0.69 23.07 -13.28
CA GLU A 431 -2.00 22.72 -12.73
C GLU A 431 -2.79 23.97 -12.25
N ASP A 432 -2.09 25.06 -11.89
CA ASP A 432 -2.67 26.37 -11.54
C ASP A 432 -3.02 27.25 -12.75
N GLY A 433 -2.81 26.75 -13.99
CA GLY A 433 -3.08 27.47 -15.22
C GLY A 433 -1.96 28.41 -15.69
N THR A 434 -0.85 28.51 -14.96
CA THR A 434 0.30 29.36 -15.32
C THR A 434 1.04 28.78 -16.52
N GLU A 435 1.34 29.61 -17.52
CA GLU A 435 2.17 29.21 -18.67
C GLU A 435 3.64 29.12 -18.25
N LYS A 436 4.29 27.98 -18.55
CA LYS A 436 5.73 27.84 -18.38
C LYS A 436 6.47 28.33 -19.62
N THR A 437 7.47 29.16 -19.40
CA THR A 437 8.30 29.73 -20.46
C THR A 437 9.26 28.74 -21.11
N ASP A 438 9.49 27.58 -20.50
CA ASP A 438 10.33 26.48 -20.99
C ASP A 438 9.56 25.37 -21.73
N GLY A 439 8.23 25.50 -21.83
CA GLY A 439 7.37 24.60 -22.61
C GLY A 439 7.15 23.21 -21.99
N LEU A 440 7.57 22.95 -20.76
CA LEU A 440 7.31 21.71 -20.03
C LEU A 440 6.58 22.00 -18.74
N ALA A 441 5.36 21.47 -18.59
CA ALA A 441 4.54 21.52 -17.39
C ALA A 441 4.47 20.14 -16.77
N LEU A 442 5.53 19.69 -16.08
CA LEU A 442 5.50 18.48 -15.28
C LEU A 442 4.63 18.69 -14.03
N PRO A 443 3.97 17.63 -13.53
CA PRO A 443 3.29 17.70 -12.26
C PRO A 443 4.29 17.94 -11.12
N GLU A 444 3.81 18.01 -9.87
CA GLU A 444 4.69 18.12 -8.70
C GLU A 444 5.75 16.99 -8.70
N ARG A 445 6.94 17.32 -8.15
CA ARG A 445 8.10 16.42 -8.16
C ARG A 445 7.84 15.03 -7.53
N LYS A 446 6.90 14.94 -6.60
CA LYS A 446 6.52 13.69 -5.92
C LYS A 446 5.91 12.63 -6.87
N TYR A 447 5.37 13.05 -8.03
CA TYR A 447 4.68 12.18 -8.98
C TYR A 447 5.58 11.52 -10.02
N TYR A 448 6.87 11.88 -10.10
CA TYR A 448 7.76 11.28 -11.09
C TYR A 448 9.18 11.07 -10.57
N ASP A 449 9.85 10.07 -11.14
CA ASP A 449 11.28 9.89 -11.00
C ASP A 449 12.00 10.67 -12.10
N SER A 450 13.13 11.31 -11.77
CA SER A 450 13.96 12.00 -12.75
C SER A 450 15.32 11.36 -12.87
N PHE A 451 15.77 11.27 -14.11
CA PHE A 451 17.12 10.86 -14.47
C PHE A 451 17.87 12.07 -15.01
N THR A 452 19.17 12.15 -14.78
CA THR A 452 20.00 13.27 -15.27
C THR A 452 21.10 12.74 -16.17
N ILE A 453 21.50 13.57 -17.16
CA ILE A 453 22.67 13.31 -18.01
C ILE A 453 23.85 14.06 -17.42
N THR A 454 24.92 13.35 -17.11
CA THR A 454 26.22 13.93 -16.75
C THR A 454 27.14 13.88 -17.97
N GLY A 455 27.49 15.06 -18.56
CA GLY A 455 28.45 15.17 -19.66
C GLY A 455 27.84 15.33 -21.06
N GLU A 456 28.71 15.41 -22.07
CA GLU A 456 28.34 15.63 -23.49
C GLU A 456 27.84 14.38 -24.22
N ASN A 457 27.85 13.21 -23.60
CA ASN A 457 27.44 11.97 -24.23
C ASN A 457 25.92 11.89 -24.37
N THR A 458 25.49 11.70 -25.62
CA THR A 458 24.08 11.52 -26.01
C THR A 458 23.49 10.17 -25.58
N LYS A 459 24.30 9.26 -25.06
CA LYS A 459 23.85 8.01 -24.45
C LYS A 459 23.96 8.19 -22.94
N VAL A 460 22.82 8.11 -22.27
CA VAL A 460 22.82 7.94 -20.82
C VAL A 460 23.53 6.61 -20.58
N ASP A 461 24.76 6.69 -20.14
CA ASP A 461 25.31 5.59 -19.41
C ASP A 461 24.55 5.56 -18.08
N LEU A 462 23.50 4.75 -18.05
CA LEU A 462 22.63 4.64 -16.89
C LEU A 462 23.42 4.24 -15.65
N MET A 463 24.61 3.68 -15.81
CA MET A 463 25.51 3.34 -14.71
C MET A 463 26.19 4.59 -14.10
N THR A 464 26.28 5.71 -14.82
CA THR A 464 26.93 6.94 -14.35
C THR A 464 25.97 8.12 -14.19
N GLY A 465 24.76 8.06 -14.77
CA GLY A 465 23.84 9.18 -14.89
C GLY A 465 22.64 9.18 -13.96
N CYS A 466 22.52 8.20 -13.08
CA CYS A 466 21.44 8.14 -12.12
C CYS A 466 21.67 9.11 -10.97
N ASN A 467 20.67 9.89 -10.60
CA ASN A 467 20.75 10.89 -9.55
C ASN A 467 21.26 10.28 -8.24
N GLY A 468 22.51 10.60 -7.84
CA GLY A 468 23.15 10.05 -6.64
C GLY A 468 23.44 8.54 -6.70
N GLY A 469 23.62 7.95 -7.89
CA GLY A 469 23.85 6.50 -8.06
C GLY A 469 22.55 5.67 -7.98
N LYS A 470 21.40 6.32 -7.97
CA LYS A 470 20.07 5.69 -7.88
C LYS A 470 19.47 5.55 -9.27
N CYS A 471 19.51 4.35 -9.82
CA CYS A 471 18.94 4.07 -11.14
C CYS A 471 17.50 3.54 -11.07
N TYR A 472 16.89 3.58 -9.90
CA TYR A 472 15.50 3.17 -9.66
C TYR A 472 15.14 1.83 -10.30
N GLY A 473 16.09 0.87 -10.27
CA GLY A 473 15.87 -0.49 -10.77
C GLY A 473 15.89 -0.65 -12.28
N THR A 474 16.59 0.18 -13.00
CA THR A 474 16.77 0.01 -14.44
C THR A 474 18.11 -0.65 -14.76
N VAL A 475 19.21 -0.08 -14.27
CA VAL A 475 20.54 -0.52 -14.64
C VAL A 475 21.00 -1.72 -13.84
N GLU A 476 20.66 -1.75 -12.57
CA GLU A 476 21.03 -2.83 -11.65
C GLU A 476 20.50 -4.20 -12.12
N PHE A 477 19.43 -4.19 -12.93
CA PHE A 477 18.73 -5.38 -13.41
C PHE A 477 18.73 -5.49 -14.94
N GLY A 478 19.48 -4.63 -15.62
CA GLY A 478 19.50 -4.61 -17.08
C GLY A 478 19.95 -5.94 -17.67
N GLY A 479 19.13 -6.50 -18.57
CA GLY A 479 19.39 -7.75 -19.25
C GLY A 479 19.08 -9.02 -18.47
N TRP A 480 18.48 -8.92 -17.28
CA TRP A 480 17.92 -10.08 -16.59
C TRP A 480 16.85 -10.74 -17.45
N TYR A 481 16.86 -12.06 -17.54
CA TYR A 481 16.01 -12.89 -18.42
C TYR A 481 16.10 -12.55 -19.92
N ASP A 482 17.14 -11.85 -20.37
CA ASP A 482 17.30 -11.30 -21.72
C ASP A 482 16.30 -10.17 -22.05
N ASP A 483 15.67 -9.58 -21.03
CA ASP A 483 14.76 -8.44 -21.17
C ASP A 483 15.46 -7.26 -21.85
N GLY A 484 14.73 -6.57 -22.71
CA GLY A 484 15.25 -5.42 -23.45
C GLY A 484 15.65 -4.28 -22.53
N SER A 485 16.87 -3.79 -22.69
CA SER A 485 17.43 -2.70 -21.88
C SER A 485 17.89 -1.58 -22.80
N TYR A 486 17.02 -0.58 -23.01
CA TYR A 486 17.27 0.52 -23.95
C TYR A 486 17.31 1.85 -23.19
N SER A 487 18.47 2.48 -23.23
CA SER A 487 18.71 3.73 -22.50
C SER A 487 17.75 4.82 -22.94
N ILE A 488 17.19 5.55 -21.94
CA ILE A 488 16.58 6.84 -22.18
C ILE A 488 17.65 7.83 -22.67
N ASN A 489 17.27 8.71 -23.54
CA ASN A 489 18.16 9.72 -24.11
C ASN A 489 17.36 11.00 -24.41
N PRO A 490 18.03 12.09 -24.76
CA PRO A 490 17.32 13.35 -24.99
C PRO A 490 16.25 13.35 -26.09
N ALA A 491 16.34 12.44 -27.07
CA ALA A 491 15.29 12.28 -28.09
C ALA A 491 14.14 11.40 -27.59
N ASN A 492 14.41 10.51 -26.63
CA ASN A 492 13.48 9.56 -26.04
C ASN A 492 13.54 9.65 -24.50
N PRO A 493 13.08 10.74 -23.92
CA PRO A 493 13.31 11.06 -22.50
C PRO A 493 12.34 10.41 -21.52
N TRP A 494 11.23 9.85 -22.02
CA TRP A 494 10.23 9.19 -21.20
C TRP A 494 10.45 7.68 -21.15
N LEU A 495 10.29 7.09 -19.96
CA LEU A 495 10.54 5.69 -19.72
C LEU A 495 9.27 4.86 -19.85
N ARG A 496 9.37 3.71 -20.50
CA ARG A 496 8.35 2.65 -20.52
C ARG A 496 8.91 1.33 -20.03
N ARG A 497 8.05 0.49 -19.46
CA ARG A 497 8.38 -0.78 -18.82
C ARG A 497 7.57 -1.94 -19.41
N GLY A 498 7.95 -3.17 -19.04
CA GLY A 498 7.20 -4.41 -19.32
C GLY A 498 7.41 -4.98 -20.72
N GLY A 499 7.63 -4.12 -21.71
CA GLY A 499 7.56 -4.51 -23.11
C GLY A 499 6.12 -4.89 -23.53
N TYR A 500 5.83 -4.90 -24.83
CA TYR A 500 4.52 -5.38 -25.31
C TYR A 500 4.64 -6.81 -25.86
N TYR A 501 3.54 -7.51 -26.05
CA TYR A 501 3.53 -8.90 -26.51
C TYR A 501 4.43 -9.16 -27.73
N GLY A 502 4.57 -8.19 -28.64
CA GLY A 502 5.40 -8.30 -29.85
C GLY A 502 6.91 -8.22 -29.59
N ASN A 503 7.35 -7.84 -28.41
CA ASN A 503 8.76 -7.93 -28.02
C ASN A 503 9.19 -9.40 -27.77
N GLY A 504 8.23 -10.33 -27.61
CA GLY A 504 8.50 -11.74 -27.37
C GLY A 504 9.36 -11.94 -26.12
N ALA A 505 10.41 -12.75 -26.22
CA ALA A 505 11.35 -13.04 -25.12
C ALA A 505 12.13 -11.81 -24.61
N ARG A 506 12.00 -10.65 -25.22
CA ARG A 506 12.62 -9.40 -24.74
C ARG A 506 11.69 -8.55 -23.89
N ALA A 507 10.38 -8.88 -23.82
CA ALA A 507 9.46 -8.31 -22.85
C ALA A 507 9.74 -8.93 -21.48
N GLY A 508 9.47 -8.21 -20.38
CA GLY A 508 9.63 -8.73 -19.03
C GLY A 508 9.62 -7.67 -17.95
N LEU A 509 9.66 -8.13 -16.70
CA LEU A 509 9.69 -7.26 -15.52
C LEU A 509 10.82 -6.22 -15.58
N TRP A 510 11.95 -6.61 -16.15
CA TRP A 510 13.18 -5.80 -16.19
C TRP A 510 13.32 -5.02 -17.49
N PHE A 511 12.38 -5.21 -18.45
CA PHE A 511 12.35 -4.41 -19.66
C PHE A 511 12.23 -2.93 -19.34
N PHE A 512 13.07 -2.13 -19.99
CA PHE A 512 12.92 -0.68 -20.00
C PHE A 512 13.37 -0.11 -21.35
N GLU A 513 12.69 0.96 -21.78
CA GLU A 513 13.00 1.65 -23.03
C GLU A 513 12.61 3.12 -22.94
N GLY A 514 13.46 3.98 -23.52
CA GLY A 514 13.15 5.39 -23.70
C GLY A 514 12.26 5.61 -24.90
N SER A 515 11.29 6.54 -24.80
CA SER A 515 10.47 7.02 -25.91
C SER A 515 10.15 8.52 -25.73
N ASP A 516 9.52 9.12 -26.72
CA ASP A 516 9.23 10.56 -26.78
C ASP A 516 8.02 11.00 -25.92
N GLY A 517 7.32 10.05 -25.28
CA GLY A 517 6.14 10.30 -24.47
C GLY A 517 4.84 10.39 -25.25
N GLY A 518 4.88 10.18 -26.55
CA GLY A 518 3.72 10.29 -27.45
C GLY A 518 2.71 9.15 -27.30
N ALA A 519 1.53 9.37 -27.90
CA ALA A 519 0.47 8.37 -27.96
C ALA A 519 0.86 7.22 -28.88
N ASP A 520 0.78 5.99 -28.37
CA ASP A 520 1.10 4.80 -29.15
C ASP A 520 0.05 3.68 -28.96
N GLY A 521 -0.10 2.87 -29.99
CA GLY A 521 -1.06 1.77 -30.06
C GLY A 521 -0.73 0.56 -29.19
N PHE A 522 0.48 0.46 -28.68
CA PHE A 522 0.96 -0.64 -27.84
C PHE A 522 1.47 -0.19 -26.48
N ILE A 523 1.14 1.03 -26.03
CA ILE A 523 1.53 1.55 -24.73
C ILE A 523 0.32 1.88 -23.88
N SER A 524 0.23 1.25 -22.71
CA SER A 524 -0.75 1.44 -21.64
C SER A 524 -0.07 2.10 -20.43
N PHE A 525 -0.67 1.97 -19.27
CA PHE A 525 -0.18 2.49 -17.99
C PHE A 525 -0.87 1.80 -16.82
N ARG A 526 -0.36 2.06 -15.61
CA ARG A 526 -0.89 1.51 -14.38
C ARG A 526 -1.08 2.59 -13.34
N ALA A 527 -2.16 2.49 -12.54
CA ALA A 527 -2.39 3.38 -11.42
C ALA A 527 -1.85 2.79 -10.11
N VAL A 528 -1.49 3.70 -9.19
CA VAL A 528 -1.05 3.40 -7.83
C VAL A 528 -1.83 4.26 -6.85
N ILE A 529 -2.27 3.66 -5.73
CA ILE A 529 -2.85 4.36 -4.57
C ILE A 529 -1.80 4.37 -3.47
N ARG A 530 -1.58 5.54 -2.86
CA ARG A 530 -0.59 5.73 -1.80
C ARG A 530 -1.29 6.07 -0.51
N GLY A 531 -1.08 5.21 0.51
CA GLY A 531 -1.53 5.43 1.87
C GLY A 531 -0.35 5.77 2.76
N ALA A 532 -0.52 6.77 3.61
CA ALA A 532 0.43 7.14 4.64
C ALA A 532 0.36 6.19 5.84
#